data_1643e21da4f010ac1756442c4775400f
#
_entry.id   1643e21da4f010ac1756442c4775400f
#
_cell.length_a   1.000
_cell.length_b   1.000
_cell.length_c   1.000
_cell.angle_alpha   90.00
_cell.angle_beta   90.00
_cell.angle_gamma   90.00
#
_symmetry.space_group_name_H-M   'P 1'
#
loop_
_entity.id
_entity.type
_entity.pdbx_description
1 polymer ?
#
loop_
_entity_poly.entity_id
_entity_poly.type
_entity_poly.pdbx_seq_one_letter_code
_entity_poly.pdbx_strand_id
1 'polypeptide(L)'
;RGGNSFASLNLVNLGGVDVFHINDYPSSPAREKLVDADRVFPGDGICPFKAVLPKMYSQGFRGCLSLELFNKNYWKQPPEKTVAEGYAKTKDTILSALVEVA
;
A
#
# COMPACT_ATOMS: atom_id res chain seq x y z
N ARG A 1 6.00 8.42 -2.30
CA ARG A 1 6.16 9.72 -2.94
C ARG A 1 7.62 10.14 -3.19
N GLY A 2 8.55 9.77 -2.37
CA GLY A 2 9.93 10.22 -2.42
C GLY A 2 10.88 9.40 -3.27
N GLY A 3 10.50 8.22 -3.72
CA GLY A 3 11.41 7.34 -4.45
C GLY A 3 11.05 7.18 -5.91
N ASN A 4 12.04 6.81 -6.72
CA ASN A 4 11.85 6.60 -8.15
C ASN A 4 11.87 5.13 -8.54
N SER A 5 12.40 4.25 -7.69
CA SER A 5 12.56 2.83 -8.00
C SER A 5 12.38 2.02 -6.74
N PHE A 6 11.80 0.84 -6.89
CA PHE A 6 11.66 -0.11 -5.80
C PHE A 6 12.86 -1.06 -5.67
N ALA A 7 13.86 -0.92 -6.55
CA ALA A 7 15.05 -1.76 -6.50
C ALA A 7 15.84 -1.60 -5.19
N SER A 8 15.80 -0.41 -4.59
CA SER A 8 16.48 -0.14 -3.32
C SER A 8 15.95 -0.99 -2.16
N LEU A 9 14.74 -1.55 -2.28
CA LEU A 9 14.23 -2.47 -1.27
C LEU A 9 15.13 -3.70 -1.09
N ASN A 10 15.88 -4.07 -2.12
CA ASN A 10 16.81 -5.21 -2.04
C ASN A 10 17.96 -4.96 -1.06
N LEU A 11 18.19 -3.72 -0.68
CA LEU A 11 19.27 -3.32 0.23
C LEU A 11 18.85 -3.28 1.70
N VAL A 12 17.56 -3.46 1.98
CA VAL A 12 17.02 -3.28 3.32
C VAL A 12 16.68 -4.63 3.94
N ASN A 13 17.14 -4.84 5.18
CA ASN A 13 16.69 -5.97 5.98
C ASN A 13 15.40 -5.56 6.70
N LEU A 14 14.27 -6.11 6.25
CA LEU A 14 12.96 -5.76 6.78
C LEU A 14 12.50 -6.63 7.95
N GLY A 15 13.35 -7.57 8.40
CA GLY A 15 13.04 -8.40 9.56
C GLY A 15 12.93 -7.62 10.87
N GLY A 16 13.55 -6.42 10.93
CA GLY A 16 13.46 -5.53 12.09
C GLY A 16 12.37 -4.48 11.98
N VAL A 17 11.57 -4.48 10.92
CA VAL A 17 10.49 -3.51 10.72
C VAL A 17 9.17 -4.11 11.19
N ASP A 18 8.52 -3.47 12.16
CA ASP A 18 7.30 -4.01 12.78
C ASP A 18 6.03 -3.55 12.06
N VAL A 19 6.04 -2.37 11.47
CA VAL A 19 4.87 -1.78 10.82
C VAL A 19 5.27 -1.16 9.50
N PHE A 20 4.45 -1.39 8.49
CA PHE A 20 4.54 -0.73 7.20
C PHE A 20 3.19 -0.06 6.88
N HIS A 21 3.21 1.24 6.66
CA HIS A 21 2.00 1.96 6.26
C HIS A 21 1.72 1.69 4.79
N ILE A 22 0.60 1.06 4.52
CA ILE A 22 0.20 0.70 3.16
C ILE A 22 -0.90 1.64 2.66
N ASN A 23 -0.72 2.14 1.46
CA ASN A 23 -1.73 2.89 0.73
C ASN A 23 -1.39 2.83 -0.75
N ASP A 24 -2.29 3.32 -1.59
CA ASP A 24 -2.10 3.34 -3.03
C ASP A 24 -2.19 4.77 -3.54
N TYR A 25 -1.93 4.98 -4.81
CA TYR A 25 -1.98 6.31 -5.41
C TYR A 25 -2.53 6.20 -6.82
N PRO A 26 -3.32 7.20 -7.25
CA PRO A 26 -3.90 7.18 -8.61
C PRO A 26 -2.86 7.59 -9.65
N SER A 27 -3.17 7.31 -10.92
CA SER A 27 -2.35 7.73 -12.05
C SER A 27 -2.40 9.25 -12.29
N SER A 28 -3.44 9.90 -11.82
CA SER A 28 -3.65 11.35 -11.96
C SER A 28 -4.00 11.94 -10.59
N PRO A 29 -3.43 13.06 -10.20
CA PRO A 29 -2.44 13.88 -10.93
C PRO A 29 -1.09 13.19 -11.08
N ALA A 30 -0.20 13.79 -11.88
CA ALA A 30 1.16 13.27 -12.05
C ALA A 30 1.89 13.17 -10.72
N ARG A 31 2.87 12.28 -10.64
CA ARG A 31 3.60 11.96 -9.40
C ARG A 31 4.11 13.20 -8.68
N GLU A 32 4.66 14.17 -9.41
CA GLU A 32 5.22 15.39 -8.82
C GLU A 32 4.17 16.26 -8.15
N LYS A 33 2.91 16.09 -8.53
CA LYS A 33 1.79 16.87 -8.02
C LYS A 33 0.94 16.12 -6.99
N LEU A 34 1.23 14.85 -6.75
CA LEU A 34 0.50 14.04 -5.77
C LEU A 34 0.73 14.57 -4.36
N VAL A 35 -0.35 14.70 -3.61
CA VAL A 35 -0.33 15.03 -2.18
C VAL A 35 -0.98 13.90 -1.38
N ASP A 36 -0.85 13.95 -0.07
CA ASP A 36 -1.35 12.87 0.79
C ASP A 36 -2.85 12.64 0.64
N ALA A 37 -3.61 13.71 0.39
CA ALA A 37 -5.06 13.62 0.20
C ALA A 37 -5.46 12.88 -1.09
N ASP A 38 -4.54 12.67 -2.02
CA ASP A 38 -4.80 11.95 -3.27
C ASP A 38 -4.68 10.43 -3.12
N ARG A 39 -4.12 9.95 -2.02
CA ARG A 39 -3.93 8.51 -1.81
C ARG A 39 -5.27 7.79 -1.72
N VAL A 40 -5.27 6.56 -2.20
CA VAL A 40 -6.47 5.72 -2.28
C VAL A 40 -6.24 4.37 -1.63
N PHE A 41 -7.29 3.57 -1.51
CA PHE A 41 -7.17 2.21 -1.00
C PHE A 41 -6.25 1.36 -1.87
N PRO A 42 -5.50 0.43 -1.24
CA PRO A 42 -4.71 -0.54 -2.00
C PRO A 42 -5.58 -1.26 -3.04
N GLY A 43 -5.08 -1.33 -4.27
CA GLY A 43 -5.80 -1.92 -5.39
C GLY A 43 -6.61 -0.93 -6.22
N ASP A 44 -6.91 0.26 -5.69
CA ASP A 44 -7.66 1.29 -6.41
C ASP A 44 -6.75 2.24 -7.20
N GLY A 45 -5.45 2.09 -7.09
CA GLY A 45 -4.46 2.93 -7.77
C GLY A 45 -3.52 2.13 -8.65
N ILE A 46 -2.32 2.65 -8.82
CA ILE A 46 -1.33 2.09 -9.75
C ILE A 46 -0.06 1.59 -9.07
N CYS A 47 -0.03 1.53 -7.74
CA CYS A 47 1.14 1.01 -7.03
C CYS A 47 1.38 -0.46 -7.41
N PRO A 48 2.62 -0.84 -7.81
CA PRO A 48 2.91 -2.20 -8.24
C PRO A 48 3.07 -3.16 -7.05
N PHE A 49 1.99 -3.42 -6.31
CA PHE A 49 2.02 -4.26 -5.12
C PHE A 49 2.50 -5.68 -5.42
N LYS A 50 2.20 -6.21 -6.61
CA LYS A 50 2.67 -7.55 -6.99
C LYS A 50 4.18 -7.64 -7.10
N ALA A 51 4.85 -6.52 -7.35
CA ALA A 51 6.31 -6.45 -7.35
C ALA A 51 6.87 -6.13 -5.96
N VAL A 52 6.21 -5.24 -5.23
CA VAL A 52 6.71 -4.70 -3.96
C VAL A 52 6.51 -5.67 -2.80
N LEU A 53 5.30 -6.21 -2.62
CA LEU A 53 4.99 -7.04 -1.45
C LEU A 53 5.80 -8.34 -1.39
N PRO A 54 5.99 -9.09 -2.50
CA PRO A 54 6.87 -10.25 -2.46
C PRO A 54 8.31 -9.91 -2.10
N LYS A 55 8.83 -8.77 -2.56
CA LYS A 55 10.17 -8.31 -2.17
C LYS A 55 10.26 -8.04 -0.69
N MET A 56 9.26 -7.36 -0.12
CA MET A 56 9.22 -7.11 1.31
C MET A 56 9.22 -8.42 2.10
N TYR A 57 8.42 -9.39 1.66
CA TYR A 57 8.36 -10.69 2.30
C TYR A 57 9.70 -11.41 2.22
N SER A 58 10.34 -11.42 1.05
CA SER A 58 11.65 -12.06 0.85
C SER A 58 12.76 -11.38 1.66
N GLN A 59 12.60 -10.09 1.96
CA GLN A 59 13.55 -9.34 2.78
C GLN A 59 13.27 -9.46 4.29
N GLY A 60 12.35 -10.34 4.66
CA GLY A 60 12.12 -10.67 6.07
C GLY A 60 10.97 -9.96 6.74
N PHE A 61 10.19 -9.12 6.02
CA PHE A 61 9.06 -8.43 6.64
C PHE A 61 7.98 -9.43 7.08
N ARG A 62 7.59 -9.36 8.35
CA ARG A 62 6.54 -10.19 8.98
C ARG A 62 5.64 -9.38 9.92
N GLY A 63 5.74 -8.05 9.84
CA GLY A 63 4.99 -7.16 10.70
C GLY A 63 3.58 -6.86 10.21
N CYS A 64 3.01 -5.78 10.71
CA CYS A 64 1.67 -5.35 10.37
C CYS A 64 1.69 -4.41 9.17
N LEU A 65 0.70 -4.57 8.28
CA LEU A 65 0.42 -3.61 7.22
C LEU A 65 -0.72 -2.72 7.71
N SER A 66 -0.41 -1.45 7.95
CA SER A 66 -1.34 -0.49 8.51
C SER A 66 -1.83 0.48 7.44
N LEU A 67 -3.15 0.49 7.19
CA LEU A 67 -3.75 1.38 6.22
C LEU A 67 -3.89 2.77 6.82
N GLU A 68 -3.34 3.78 6.13
CA GLU A 68 -3.42 5.16 6.56
C GLU A 68 -3.71 6.06 5.36
N LEU A 69 -4.87 6.72 5.36
CA LEU A 69 -5.34 7.53 4.24
C LEU A 69 -5.90 8.86 4.73
N PHE A 70 -5.69 9.89 3.92
CA PHE A 70 -6.18 11.24 4.18
C PHE A 70 -7.10 11.75 3.06
N ASN A 71 -7.68 10.84 2.27
CA ASN A 71 -8.56 11.21 1.16
C ASN A 71 -9.92 11.65 1.68
N LYS A 72 -10.27 12.89 1.39
CA LYS A 72 -11.51 13.49 1.89
C LYS A 72 -12.77 12.82 1.35
N ASN A 73 -12.69 12.13 0.22
CA ASN A 73 -13.84 11.40 -0.32
C ASN A 73 -14.26 10.25 0.60
N TYR A 74 -13.30 9.61 1.27
CA TYR A 74 -13.61 8.57 2.24
C TYR A 74 -14.22 9.12 3.53
N TRP A 75 -13.89 10.36 3.88
CA TRP A 75 -14.43 11.01 5.07
C TRP A 75 -15.92 11.34 4.95
N LYS A 76 -16.44 11.39 3.70
CA LYS A 76 -17.85 11.64 3.43
C LYS A 76 -18.71 10.39 3.58
N GLN A 77 -18.10 9.23 3.70
CA GLN A 77 -18.80 7.96 3.88
C GLN A 77 -18.99 7.64 5.35
N PRO A 78 -19.99 6.80 5.71
CA PRO A 78 -20.08 6.28 7.08
C PRO A 78 -18.78 5.57 7.47
N PRO A 79 -18.26 5.80 8.69
CA PRO A 79 -16.99 5.19 9.10
C PRO A 79 -16.97 3.68 8.98
N GLU A 80 -18.07 3.01 9.28
CA GLU A 80 -18.17 1.55 9.21
C GLU A 80 -17.96 1.04 7.79
N LYS A 81 -18.51 1.75 6.81
CA LYS A 81 -18.33 1.41 5.40
C LYS A 81 -16.88 1.59 4.96
N THR A 82 -16.28 2.69 5.34
CA THR A 82 -14.89 3.00 4.97
C THR A 82 -13.92 1.98 5.56
N VAL A 83 -14.11 1.60 6.82
CA VAL A 83 -13.26 0.60 7.49
C VAL A 83 -13.41 -0.76 6.82
N ALA A 84 -14.65 -1.20 6.56
CA ALA A 84 -14.90 -2.50 5.93
C ALA A 84 -14.33 -2.56 4.52
N GLU A 85 -14.50 -1.50 3.73
CA GLU A 85 -13.99 -1.42 2.38
C GLU A 85 -12.47 -1.38 2.37
N GLY A 86 -11.86 -0.59 3.24
CA GLY A 86 -10.40 -0.51 3.34
C GLY A 86 -9.78 -1.83 3.74
N TYR A 87 -10.37 -2.52 4.71
CA TYR A 87 -9.90 -3.84 5.13
C TYR A 87 -9.99 -4.85 3.99
N ALA A 88 -11.13 -4.91 3.30
CA ALA A 88 -11.34 -5.86 2.21
C ALA A 88 -10.36 -5.62 1.07
N LYS A 89 -10.18 -4.38 0.64
CA LYS A 89 -9.27 -4.05 -0.47
C LYS A 89 -7.82 -4.28 -0.11
N THR A 90 -7.42 -3.95 1.12
CA THR A 90 -6.05 -4.21 1.59
C THR A 90 -5.78 -5.70 1.63
N LYS A 91 -6.70 -6.49 2.19
CA LYS A 91 -6.58 -7.94 2.26
C LYS A 91 -6.48 -8.56 0.87
N ASP A 92 -7.36 -8.16 -0.05
CA ASP A 92 -7.35 -8.69 -1.42
C ASP A 92 -6.05 -8.35 -2.15
N THR A 93 -5.54 -7.14 -1.97
CA THR A 93 -4.29 -6.70 -2.57
C THR A 93 -3.12 -7.54 -2.06
N ILE A 94 -3.04 -7.78 -0.77
CA ILE A 94 -1.99 -8.58 -0.16
C ILE A 94 -2.07 -10.02 -0.66
N LEU A 95 -3.25 -10.63 -0.63
CA LEU A 95 -3.42 -12.01 -1.07
C LEU A 95 -3.08 -12.17 -2.55
N SER A 96 -3.53 -11.23 -3.39
CA SER A 96 -3.22 -11.28 -4.83
C SER A 96 -1.74 -11.13 -5.11
N ALA A 97 -1.04 -10.31 -4.33
CA ALA A 97 0.39 -10.09 -4.51
C ALA A 97 1.24 -11.27 -4.04
N LEU A 98 0.81 -11.98 -2.99
CA LEU A 98 1.61 -13.04 -2.36
C LEU A 98 1.24 -14.45 -2.83
N VAL A 99 0.13 -14.63 -3.53
CA VAL A 99 -0.31 -15.96 -3.95
C VAL A 99 0.72 -16.67 -4.85
N GLU A 100 1.48 -15.91 -5.64
CA GLU A 100 2.50 -16.46 -6.52
C GLU A 100 3.80 -16.79 -5.78
N VAL A 101 3.94 -16.35 -4.54
CA VAL A 101 5.13 -16.59 -3.71
C VAL A 101 4.94 -17.85 -2.87
N ALA A 102 3.71 -18.16 -2.56
CA ALA A 102 3.37 -19.38 -1.86
C ALA A 102 3.45 -20.59 -2.78
#